data_751bf8ba7f4e86033506997e5cc65631
#
_entry.id   751bf8ba7f4e86033506997e5cc65631
#
_cell.length_a   1.000
_cell.length_b   1.000
_cell.length_c   1.000
_cell.angle_alpha   90.00
_cell.angle_beta   90.00
_cell.angle_gamma   90.00
#
_symmetry.space_group_name_H-M   'P 1'
#
loop_
_entity.id
_entity.type
_entity.pdbx_description
1 polymer ?
#
loop_
_entity_poly.entity_id
_entity_poly.type
_entity_poly.pdbx_seq_one_letter_code
_entity_poly.pdbx_strand_id
1 'polypeptide(L)'
;YTFIKDYTVPTQYHFVTHKGVTSPFQDLLDDPTKLKEKMLSEWATFSKQITSKHSVDLTPELEKYIKEFDFSIFHAKQPIEILAEHSKTSFHLMVFGAPLIERDPPTRPPASVAPIETVYIEQLFSVISADIKTNVRDLVDFQSSISHVKLFERSRITFYCSEGLKELARDQMANQEFFNSLLVEFDDGLYHYTADLTGTPLLRLKNTVKAAQTLQLGAHPLAIHVTNKDREGICHQPANTNLINWCNP
;
A
#
# COMPACT_ATOMS: atom_id res chain seq x y z
N TYR A 1 -34.45 20.86 23.61
CA TYR A 1 -33.21 20.91 24.40
C TYR A 1 -32.75 19.58 24.99
N THR A 2 -33.55 18.54 24.85
CA THR A 2 -33.15 17.15 25.10
C THR A 2 -32.11 16.62 24.12
N PHE A 3 -31.94 17.27 23.00
CA PHE A 3 -30.99 16.86 21.93
C PHE A 3 -29.52 16.83 22.35
N ILE A 4 -29.13 17.70 23.29
CA ILE A 4 -27.70 17.82 23.67
C ILE A 4 -27.26 16.70 24.62
N LYS A 5 -28.21 15.99 25.27
CA LYS A 5 -27.90 14.94 26.24
C LYS A 5 -27.59 13.57 25.58
N ASP A 6 -28.12 13.33 24.38
CA ASP A 6 -28.06 12.01 23.73
C ASP A 6 -27.02 11.93 22.58
N TYR A 7 -26.43 13.05 22.17
CA TYR A 7 -25.48 13.09 21.05
C TYR A 7 -24.16 13.72 21.51
N THR A 8 -23.08 13.02 21.24
CA THR A 8 -21.72 13.57 21.39
C THR A 8 -21.43 14.50 20.22
N VAL A 9 -20.97 15.71 20.52
CA VAL A 9 -20.48 16.63 19.47
C VAL A 9 -19.26 16.00 18.83
N PRO A 10 -19.21 15.84 17.49
CA PRO A 10 -18.03 15.32 16.81
C PRO A 10 -16.84 16.25 17.00
N THR A 11 -15.64 15.70 17.07
CA THR A 11 -14.40 16.49 17.14
C THR A 11 -14.08 17.19 15.83
N GLN A 12 -14.55 16.65 14.69
CA GLN A 12 -14.42 17.23 13.36
C GLN A 12 -15.66 16.92 12.53
N TYR A 13 -16.06 17.86 11.69
CA TYR A 13 -17.15 17.72 10.73
C TYR A 13 -16.67 18.14 9.35
N HIS A 14 -16.72 17.23 8.37
CA HIS A 14 -16.26 17.48 7.02
C HIS A 14 -17.40 17.62 6.02
N PHE A 15 -17.44 18.75 5.30
CA PHE A 15 -18.27 18.91 4.13
C PHE A 15 -17.61 18.27 2.91
N VAL A 16 -18.27 17.29 2.33
CA VAL A 16 -17.78 16.54 1.17
C VAL A 16 -18.76 16.70 0.02
N THR A 17 -18.32 17.28 -1.10
CA THR A 17 -19.15 17.45 -2.29
C THR A 17 -18.37 17.10 -3.55
N HIS A 18 -19.06 16.68 -4.62
CA HIS A 18 -18.45 16.28 -5.89
C HIS A 18 -17.67 17.40 -6.60
N LYS A 19 -18.03 18.66 -6.33
CA LYS A 19 -17.41 19.83 -6.98
C LYS A 19 -16.54 20.66 -6.02
N GLY A 20 -16.34 20.16 -4.80
CA GLY A 20 -15.81 20.96 -3.69
C GLY A 20 -16.85 21.96 -3.17
N VAL A 21 -16.47 22.73 -2.19
CA VAL A 21 -17.29 23.84 -1.69
C VAL A 21 -17.03 25.11 -2.50
N THR A 22 -18.01 26.04 -2.53
CA THR A 22 -17.83 27.33 -3.18
C THR A 22 -16.80 28.18 -2.42
N SER A 23 -16.05 29.05 -3.14
CA SER A 23 -15.06 29.92 -2.51
C SER A 23 -15.62 30.75 -1.33
N PRO A 24 -16.82 31.37 -1.44
CA PRO A 24 -17.38 32.10 -0.31
C PRO A 24 -17.70 31.22 0.91
N PHE A 25 -18.02 29.93 0.70
CA PHE A 25 -18.25 29.03 1.80
C PHE A 25 -16.92 28.52 2.39
N GLN A 26 -15.90 28.31 1.56
CA GLN A 26 -14.55 28.01 2.03
C GLN A 26 -14.00 29.12 2.91
N ASP A 27 -14.13 30.40 2.50
CA ASP A 27 -13.70 31.57 3.26
C ASP A 27 -14.37 31.64 4.65
N LEU A 28 -15.61 31.15 4.76
CA LEU A 28 -16.31 31.05 6.05
C LEU A 28 -15.79 29.89 6.92
N LEU A 29 -15.45 28.76 6.31
CA LEU A 29 -14.88 27.61 7.04
C LEU A 29 -13.46 27.92 7.54
N ASP A 30 -12.70 28.73 6.80
CA ASP A 30 -11.35 29.14 7.16
C ASP A 30 -11.34 30.21 8.27
N ASP A 31 -12.49 30.88 8.49
CA ASP A 31 -12.68 31.84 9.58
C ASP A 31 -13.90 31.46 10.44
N PRO A 32 -13.70 30.61 11.46
CA PRO A 32 -14.77 30.13 12.34
C PRO A 32 -15.59 31.27 13.01
N THR A 33 -14.97 32.44 13.23
CA THR A 33 -15.63 33.58 13.81
C THR A 33 -16.63 34.19 12.85
N LYS A 34 -16.23 34.41 11.58
CA LYS A 34 -17.13 34.87 10.53
C LYS A 34 -18.25 33.91 10.22
N LEU A 35 -17.97 32.60 10.25
CA LEU A 35 -19.00 31.58 10.06
C LEU A 35 -20.09 31.68 11.14
N LYS A 36 -19.67 31.81 12.39
CA LYS A 36 -20.56 32.01 13.55
C LYS A 36 -21.40 33.28 13.43
N GLU A 37 -20.75 34.41 13.13
CA GLU A 37 -21.41 35.71 12.95
C GLU A 37 -22.44 35.67 11.82
N LYS A 38 -22.07 35.07 10.67
CA LYS A 38 -22.96 34.92 9.54
C LYS A 38 -24.17 34.05 9.88
N MET A 39 -23.96 32.92 10.59
CA MET A 39 -25.04 32.07 11.03
C MET A 39 -26.05 32.82 11.92
N LEU A 40 -25.55 33.62 12.87
CA LEU A 40 -26.43 34.42 13.74
C LEU A 40 -27.16 35.53 12.98
N SER A 41 -26.46 36.26 12.11
CA SER A 41 -27.03 37.39 11.37
C SER A 41 -28.09 36.96 10.34
N GLU A 42 -27.94 35.75 9.77
CA GLU A 42 -28.87 35.22 8.77
C GLU A 42 -29.84 34.17 9.36
N TRP A 43 -29.96 34.09 10.71
CA TRP A 43 -30.78 33.10 11.38
C TRP A 43 -32.21 33.04 10.87
N ALA A 44 -32.84 34.18 10.64
CA ALA A 44 -34.19 34.26 10.11
C ALA A 44 -34.40 33.51 8.78
N THR A 45 -33.33 33.40 7.98
CA THR A 45 -33.32 32.64 6.73
C THR A 45 -33.10 31.14 6.99
N PHE A 46 -32.12 30.82 7.80
CA PHE A 46 -31.77 29.42 8.09
C PHE A 46 -32.79 28.71 8.97
N SER A 47 -33.41 29.41 9.90
CA SER A 47 -34.37 28.87 10.87
C SER A 47 -35.51 28.08 10.21
N LYS A 48 -35.92 28.48 8.99
CA LYS A 48 -36.96 27.81 8.21
C LYS A 48 -36.49 26.54 7.50
N GLN A 49 -35.19 26.30 7.44
CA GLN A 49 -34.57 25.16 6.74
C GLN A 49 -34.07 24.08 7.71
N ILE A 50 -33.99 24.36 9.01
CA ILE A 50 -33.48 23.43 10.03
C ILE A 50 -34.43 22.24 10.17
N THR A 51 -35.73 22.48 10.11
CA THR A 51 -36.73 21.40 10.13
C THR A 51 -37.71 21.54 8.98
N SER A 52 -38.26 20.43 8.54
CA SER A 52 -39.27 20.43 7.47
C SER A 52 -40.66 20.89 7.90
N LYS A 53 -40.93 21.04 9.22
CA LYS A 53 -42.27 21.25 9.76
C LYS A 53 -42.49 22.67 10.31
N HIS A 54 -41.48 23.31 10.87
CA HIS A 54 -41.59 24.64 11.49
C HIS A 54 -40.22 25.32 11.55
N SER A 55 -40.24 26.66 11.65
CA SER A 55 -39.03 27.43 11.90
C SER A 55 -38.54 27.24 13.35
N VAL A 56 -37.24 27.34 13.56
CA VAL A 56 -36.62 27.30 14.87
C VAL A 56 -36.31 28.72 15.33
N ASP A 57 -36.97 29.17 16.40
CA ASP A 57 -36.73 30.50 16.94
C ASP A 57 -35.36 30.59 17.64
N LEU A 58 -34.66 31.72 17.42
CA LEU A 58 -33.40 32.00 18.11
C LEU A 58 -33.70 32.47 19.55
N THR A 59 -33.84 31.51 20.45
CA THR A 59 -33.99 31.83 21.85
C THR A 59 -32.70 32.33 22.48
N PRO A 60 -32.72 33.12 23.57
CA PRO A 60 -31.50 33.57 24.24
C PRO A 60 -30.54 32.44 24.62
N GLU A 61 -31.08 31.27 25.00
CA GLU A 61 -30.28 30.10 25.36
C GLU A 61 -29.62 29.48 24.13
N LEU A 62 -30.31 29.43 22.98
CA LEU A 62 -29.75 28.93 21.75
C LEU A 62 -28.68 29.90 21.20
N GLU A 63 -28.94 31.19 21.26
CA GLU A 63 -27.96 32.21 20.84
C GLU A 63 -26.69 32.12 21.69
N LYS A 64 -26.83 31.96 23.00
CA LYS A 64 -25.72 31.75 23.93
C LYS A 64 -24.94 30.49 23.56
N TYR A 65 -25.63 29.39 23.32
CA TYR A 65 -25.01 28.11 22.92
C TYR A 65 -24.20 28.26 21.60
N ILE A 66 -24.77 28.91 20.59
CA ILE A 66 -24.08 29.15 19.31
C ILE A 66 -22.82 30.01 19.50
N LYS A 67 -22.89 31.05 20.35
CA LYS A 67 -21.76 31.90 20.68
C LYS A 67 -20.60 31.17 21.35
N GLU A 68 -20.94 30.22 22.24
CA GLU A 68 -19.97 29.41 22.99
C GLU A 68 -19.47 28.19 22.21
N PHE A 69 -20.20 27.76 21.18
CA PHE A 69 -19.84 26.57 20.39
C PHE A 69 -18.56 26.81 19.58
N ASP A 70 -17.71 25.78 19.51
CA ASP A 70 -16.48 25.80 18.72
C ASP A 70 -16.77 25.49 17.24
N PHE A 71 -16.71 26.51 16.39
CA PHE A 71 -16.94 26.39 14.96
C PHE A 71 -15.69 25.92 14.21
N SER A 72 -14.53 25.82 14.86
CA SER A 72 -13.31 25.31 14.22
C SER A 72 -13.38 23.82 13.85
N ILE A 73 -14.40 23.10 14.34
CA ILE A 73 -14.63 21.70 13.97
C ILE A 73 -15.10 21.51 12.53
N PHE A 74 -15.58 22.58 11.87
CA PHE A 74 -16.12 22.51 10.52
C PHE A 74 -15.03 22.68 9.46
N HIS A 75 -14.87 21.70 8.60
CA HIS A 75 -13.90 21.67 7.53
C HIS A 75 -14.55 21.33 6.21
N ALA A 76 -13.93 21.70 5.09
CA ALA A 76 -14.27 21.14 3.78
C ALA A 76 -13.16 20.20 3.32
N LYS A 77 -13.53 19.13 2.63
CA LYS A 77 -12.57 18.32 1.88
C LYS A 77 -12.65 18.65 0.40
N GLN A 78 -11.50 18.99 -0.16
CA GLN A 78 -11.39 19.22 -1.61
C GLN A 78 -11.47 17.89 -2.37
N PRO A 79 -12.00 17.89 -3.62
CA PRO A 79 -12.08 16.67 -4.43
C PRO A 79 -10.73 15.93 -4.57
N ILE A 80 -9.62 16.67 -4.65
CA ILE A 80 -8.29 16.08 -4.74
C ILE A 80 -7.89 15.33 -3.46
N GLU A 81 -8.30 15.81 -2.29
CA GLU A 81 -8.02 15.14 -1.02
C GLU A 81 -8.84 13.85 -0.88
N ILE A 82 -10.12 13.90 -1.32
CA ILE A 82 -10.99 12.72 -1.35
C ILE A 82 -10.43 11.68 -2.30
N LEU A 83 -9.97 12.10 -3.48
CA LEU A 83 -9.34 11.22 -4.45
C LEU A 83 -8.07 10.58 -3.87
N ALA A 84 -7.23 11.37 -3.21
CA ALA A 84 -6.00 10.89 -2.57
C ALA A 84 -6.29 9.91 -1.42
N GLU A 85 -7.34 10.10 -0.65
CA GLU A 85 -7.77 9.13 0.37
C GLU A 85 -8.36 7.87 -0.26
N HIS A 86 -9.22 8.02 -1.26
CA HIS A 86 -9.83 6.90 -1.97
C HIS A 86 -8.77 6.02 -2.66
N SER A 87 -7.71 6.64 -3.23
CA SER A 87 -6.63 5.93 -3.90
C SER A 87 -5.87 4.94 -3.00
N LYS A 88 -5.89 5.19 -1.69
CA LYS A 88 -5.28 4.31 -0.68
C LYS A 88 -6.15 3.10 -0.32
N THR A 89 -7.38 3.04 -0.83
CA THR A 89 -8.32 1.96 -0.54
C THR A 89 -8.33 0.91 -1.63
N SER A 90 -8.61 -0.35 -1.26
CA SER A 90 -8.79 -1.45 -2.20
C SER A 90 -9.95 -1.23 -3.19
N PHE A 91 -10.86 -0.30 -2.90
CA PHE A 91 -12.00 0.04 -3.76
C PHE A 91 -11.63 0.92 -4.96
N HIS A 92 -10.49 1.61 -4.92
CA HIS A 92 -10.08 2.51 -6.01
C HIS A 92 -10.01 1.78 -7.35
N LEU A 93 -9.30 0.66 -7.39
CA LEU A 93 -9.17 -0.15 -8.61
C LEU A 93 -10.52 -0.69 -9.09
N MET A 94 -11.40 -1.10 -8.17
CA MET A 94 -12.73 -1.61 -8.49
C MET A 94 -13.62 -0.54 -9.13
N VAL A 95 -13.51 0.72 -8.68
CA VAL A 95 -14.37 1.82 -9.17
C VAL A 95 -13.80 2.44 -10.44
N PHE A 96 -12.48 2.61 -10.55
CA PHE A 96 -11.85 3.35 -11.66
C PHE A 96 -11.15 2.45 -12.68
N GLY A 97 -11.03 1.15 -12.43
CA GLY A 97 -10.45 0.18 -13.36
C GLY A 97 -8.93 0.30 -13.56
N ALA A 98 -8.28 1.25 -12.90
CA ALA A 98 -6.83 1.46 -12.96
C ALA A 98 -6.28 1.93 -11.61
N PRO A 99 -5.06 1.55 -11.22
CA PRO A 99 -4.42 2.12 -10.03
C PRO A 99 -4.12 3.61 -10.26
N LEU A 100 -4.24 4.41 -9.21
CA LEU A 100 -3.85 5.83 -9.27
C LEU A 100 -2.33 5.99 -9.37
N ILE A 101 -1.60 5.05 -8.79
CA ILE A 101 -0.14 4.99 -8.83
C ILE A 101 0.25 4.01 -9.93
N GLU A 102 0.92 4.49 -10.97
CA GLU A 102 1.52 3.65 -12.00
C GLU A 102 2.92 3.26 -11.57
N ARG A 103 3.22 1.98 -11.68
CA ARG A 103 4.53 1.45 -11.36
C ARG A 103 5.46 1.60 -12.54
N ASP A 104 6.61 2.22 -12.31
CA ASP A 104 7.69 2.27 -13.30
C ASP A 104 8.18 0.86 -13.69
N PRO A 105 8.61 0.66 -14.94
CA PRO A 105 9.24 -0.59 -15.33
C PRO A 105 10.45 -0.90 -14.44
N PRO A 106 10.57 -2.14 -13.93
CA PRO A 106 11.67 -2.49 -13.04
C PRO A 106 13.02 -2.35 -13.74
N THR A 107 14.02 -1.90 -12.99
CA THR A 107 15.41 -1.79 -13.46
C THR A 107 15.91 -3.14 -13.94
N ARG A 108 16.63 -3.16 -15.06
CA ARG A 108 17.27 -4.39 -15.54
C ARG A 108 18.49 -4.72 -14.70
N PRO A 109 18.76 -6.04 -14.46
CA PRO A 109 20.00 -6.45 -13.83
C PRO A 109 21.22 -5.88 -14.57
N PRO A 110 22.25 -5.38 -13.87
CA PRO A 110 23.50 -4.99 -14.50
C PRO A 110 24.21 -6.22 -15.10
N ALA A 111 25.20 -6.01 -15.96
CA ALA A 111 25.95 -7.09 -16.59
C ALA A 111 26.69 -7.97 -15.56
N SER A 112 27.25 -7.37 -14.53
CA SER A 112 27.89 -8.06 -13.39
C SER A 112 26.94 -8.17 -12.21
N VAL A 113 27.19 -9.13 -11.33
CA VAL A 113 26.49 -9.24 -10.04
C VAL A 113 26.77 -8.00 -9.19
N ALA A 114 25.72 -7.34 -8.74
CA ALA A 114 25.81 -6.13 -7.91
C ALA A 114 25.79 -6.48 -6.41
N PRO A 115 26.34 -5.60 -5.54
CA PRO A 115 26.33 -5.85 -4.09
C PRO A 115 24.95 -6.15 -3.48
N ILE A 116 23.89 -5.56 -4.05
CA ILE A 116 22.51 -5.74 -3.56
C ILE A 116 21.99 -7.17 -3.75
N GLU A 117 22.54 -7.94 -4.68
CA GLU A 117 22.07 -9.29 -5.02
C GLU A 117 23.07 -10.41 -4.63
N THR A 118 24.21 -10.04 -4.03
CA THR A 118 25.35 -10.97 -3.81
C THR A 118 24.96 -12.18 -2.97
N VAL A 119 24.25 -11.98 -1.86
CA VAL A 119 23.97 -13.06 -0.91
C VAL A 119 23.08 -14.14 -1.53
N TYR A 120 21.97 -13.74 -2.21
CA TYR A 120 21.12 -14.75 -2.82
C TYR A 120 21.77 -15.40 -4.05
N ILE A 121 22.66 -14.70 -4.78
CA ILE A 121 23.42 -15.26 -5.89
C ILE A 121 24.38 -16.34 -5.39
N GLU A 122 25.05 -16.14 -4.28
CA GLU A 122 25.89 -17.15 -3.64
C GLU A 122 25.09 -18.41 -3.27
N GLN A 123 23.88 -18.21 -2.74
CA GLN A 123 22.97 -19.32 -2.48
C GLN A 123 22.52 -20.02 -3.75
N LEU A 124 22.21 -19.26 -4.81
CA LEU A 124 21.84 -19.82 -6.12
C LEU A 124 23.00 -20.62 -6.74
N PHE A 125 24.24 -20.15 -6.62
CA PHE A 125 25.42 -20.90 -7.04
C PHE A 125 25.58 -22.22 -6.24
N SER A 126 25.29 -22.18 -4.95
CA SER A 126 25.29 -23.38 -4.10
C SER A 126 24.22 -24.40 -4.55
N VAL A 127 23.01 -23.91 -4.90
CA VAL A 127 21.93 -24.74 -5.47
C VAL A 127 22.34 -25.39 -6.80
N ILE A 128 22.96 -24.61 -7.70
CA ILE A 128 23.45 -25.11 -9.00
C ILE A 128 24.61 -26.10 -8.78
N SER A 129 25.54 -25.79 -7.86
CA SER A 129 26.65 -26.68 -7.48
C SER A 129 26.15 -28.05 -7.05
N ALA A 130 25.12 -28.09 -6.19
CA ALA A 130 24.52 -29.33 -5.71
C ALA A 130 23.86 -30.16 -6.83
N ASP A 131 23.28 -29.48 -7.81
CA ASP A 131 22.60 -30.14 -8.93
C ASP A 131 23.60 -30.72 -9.96
N ILE A 132 24.60 -29.94 -10.38
CA ILE A 132 25.60 -30.37 -11.36
C ILE A 132 26.77 -31.15 -10.73
N LYS A 133 26.82 -31.23 -9.38
CA LYS A 133 27.88 -31.90 -8.60
C LYS A 133 29.29 -31.32 -8.90
N THR A 134 29.37 -30.03 -9.14
CA THR A 134 30.61 -29.30 -9.42
C THR A 134 30.58 -27.98 -8.65
N ASN A 135 31.70 -27.53 -8.12
CA ASN A 135 31.78 -26.27 -7.40
C ASN A 135 31.57 -25.10 -8.38
N VAL A 136 30.51 -24.32 -8.18
CA VAL A 136 30.14 -23.16 -8.97
C VAL A 136 30.46 -21.89 -8.15
N ARG A 137 31.20 -20.97 -8.75
CA ARG A 137 31.54 -19.66 -8.17
C ARG A 137 31.19 -18.51 -9.12
N ASP A 138 31.02 -18.81 -10.40
CA ASP A 138 30.74 -17.81 -11.43
C ASP A 138 29.87 -18.44 -12.53
N LEU A 139 29.26 -17.59 -13.37
CA LEU A 139 28.47 -17.98 -14.54
C LEU A 139 29.24 -18.88 -15.50
N VAL A 140 30.56 -18.66 -15.64
CA VAL A 140 31.45 -19.45 -16.52
C VAL A 140 31.45 -20.94 -16.14
N ASP A 141 31.31 -21.26 -14.86
CA ASP A 141 31.37 -22.64 -14.35
C ASP A 141 30.18 -23.52 -14.82
N PHE A 142 29.09 -22.90 -15.24
CA PHE A 142 27.89 -23.60 -15.72
C PHE A 142 27.37 -23.07 -17.08
N GLN A 143 28.14 -22.25 -17.79
CA GLN A 143 27.72 -21.66 -19.08
C GLN A 143 27.31 -22.68 -20.14
N SER A 144 27.82 -23.91 -20.08
CA SER A 144 27.43 -25.01 -20.97
C SER A 144 26.05 -25.60 -20.68
N SER A 145 25.49 -25.32 -19.47
CA SER A 145 24.19 -25.80 -19.07
C SER A 145 23.11 -24.72 -19.30
N ILE A 146 22.46 -24.78 -20.46
CA ILE A 146 21.43 -23.81 -20.86
C ILE A 146 20.33 -23.65 -19.79
N SER A 147 19.95 -24.72 -19.11
CA SER A 147 18.89 -24.66 -18.08
C SER A 147 19.32 -23.84 -16.86
N HIS A 148 20.57 -23.97 -16.39
CA HIS A 148 21.09 -23.23 -15.26
C HIS A 148 21.39 -21.76 -15.61
N VAL A 149 21.87 -21.51 -16.83
CA VAL A 149 22.02 -20.12 -17.32
C VAL A 149 20.67 -19.41 -17.34
N LYS A 150 19.63 -20.04 -17.90
CA LYS A 150 18.28 -19.48 -17.90
C LYS A 150 17.72 -19.28 -16.48
N LEU A 151 17.98 -20.20 -15.56
CA LEU A 151 17.58 -20.05 -14.16
C LEU A 151 18.26 -18.84 -13.52
N PHE A 152 19.57 -18.71 -13.68
CA PHE A 152 20.36 -17.58 -13.17
C PHE A 152 19.85 -16.23 -13.72
N GLU A 153 19.71 -16.11 -15.02
CA GLU A 153 19.20 -14.90 -15.67
C GLU A 153 17.79 -14.56 -15.20
N ARG A 154 16.90 -15.56 -15.13
CA ARG A 154 15.52 -15.40 -14.67
C ARG A 154 15.47 -14.93 -13.21
N SER A 155 16.25 -15.55 -12.33
CA SER A 155 16.30 -15.18 -10.91
C SER A 155 16.74 -13.75 -10.71
N ARG A 156 17.75 -13.28 -11.47
CA ARG A 156 18.20 -11.90 -11.42
C ARG A 156 17.11 -10.93 -11.90
N ILE A 157 16.48 -11.22 -13.03
CA ILE A 157 15.38 -10.38 -13.55
C ILE A 157 14.25 -10.27 -12.52
N THR A 158 13.85 -11.37 -11.91
CA THR A 158 12.76 -11.37 -10.95
C THR A 158 13.14 -10.71 -9.62
N PHE A 159 14.38 -10.87 -9.16
CA PHE A 159 14.90 -10.13 -8.00
C PHE A 159 14.80 -8.62 -8.21
N TYR A 160 15.25 -8.09 -9.36
CA TYR A 160 15.13 -6.67 -9.68
C TYR A 160 13.68 -6.21 -9.87
N CYS A 161 12.77 -7.10 -10.27
CA CYS A 161 11.34 -6.79 -10.23
C CYS A 161 10.87 -6.55 -8.78
N SER A 162 11.24 -7.41 -7.84
CA SER A 162 10.88 -7.22 -6.43
C SER A 162 11.54 -5.99 -5.80
N GLU A 163 12.78 -5.65 -6.17
CA GLU A 163 13.41 -4.39 -5.76
C GLU A 163 12.61 -3.17 -6.27
N GLY A 164 12.18 -3.16 -7.52
CA GLY A 164 11.33 -2.09 -8.06
C GLY A 164 9.97 -1.99 -7.35
N LEU A 165 9.43 -3.11 -6.83
CA LEU A 165 8.22 -3.08 -5.99
C LEU A 165 8.51 -2.48 -4.60
N LYS A 166 9.68 -2.76 -4.04
CA LYS A 166 10.17 -2.15 -2.79
C LYS A 166 10.37 -0.65 -2.92
N GLU A 167 10.95 -0.20 -4.04
CA GLU A 167 11.09 1.22 -4.37
C GLU A 167 9.74 1.91 -4.49
N LEU A 168 8.77 1.30 -5.18
CA LEU A 168 7.40 1.80 -5.25
C LEU A 168 6.79 1.99 -3.85
N ALA A 169 6.93 1.00 -2.97
CA ALA A 169 6.41 1.08 -1.61
C ALA A 169 7.06 2.21 -0.81
N ARG A 170 8.39 2.36 -0.94
CA ARG A 170 9.15 3.40 -0.25
C ARG A 170 8.81 4.81 -0.72
N ASP A 171 8.72 5.01 -2.03
CA ASP A 171 8.75 6.36 -2.64
C ASP A 171 7.36 6.89 -2.97
N GLN A 172 6.38 6.02 -3.20
CA GLN A 172 5.08 6.45 -3.73
C GLN A 172 3.88 6.03 -2.86
N MET A 173 4.07 5.14 -1.88
CA MET A 173 2.96 4.72 -1.03
C MET A 173 2.94 5.43 0.32
N ALA A 174 1.75 5.48 0.94
CA ALA A 174 1.55 6.16 2.22
C ALA A 174 2.30 5.52 3.40
N ASN A 175 2.64 4.23 3.29
CA ASN A 175 3.37 3.49 4.31
C ASN A 175 4.52 2.72 3.66
N GLN A 176 5.73 3.08 4.02
CA GLN A 176 6.96 2.46 3.52
C GLN A 176 7.12 0.99 3.97
N GLU A 177 6.42 0.59 5.06
CA GLU A 177 6.46 -0.77 5.59
C GLU A 177 5.60 -1.77 4.78
N PHE A 178 4.88 -1.33 3.77
CA PHE A 178 4.06 -2.24 2.96
C PHE A 178 4.86 -3.34 2.28
N PHE A 179 6.10 -3.07 1.88
CA PHE A 179 6.94 -4.13 1.32
C PHE A 179 7.36 -5.16 2.38
N ASN A 180 7.69 -4.72 3.59
CA ASN A 180 8.04 -5.63 4.69
C ASN A 180 6.83 -6.48 5.10
N SER A 181 5.63 -5.89 5.18
CA SER A 181 4.41 -6.67 5.48
C SER A 181 4.08 -7.67 4.37
N LEU A 182 4.39 -7.35 3.11
CA LEU A 182 4.25 -8.28 1.99
C LEU A 182 5.23 -9.46 2.11
N LEU A 183 6.49 -9.20 2.54
CA LEU A 183 7.45 -10.27 2.80
C LEU A 183 6.95 -11.23 3.88
N VAL A 184 6.32 -10.71 4.94
CA VAL A 184 5.72 -11.54 6.01
C VAL A 184 4.59 -12.42 5.45
N GLU A 185 3.68 -11.88 4.62
CA GLU A 185 2.63 -12.67 3.98
C GLU A 185 3.20 -13.79 3.08
N PHE A 186 4.31 -13.52 2.39
CA PHE A 186 4.99 -14.53 1.59
C PHE A 186 5.67 -15.59 2.46
N ASP A 187 6.33 -15.21 3.55
CA ASP A 187 6.98 -16.12 4.49
C ASP A 187 5.95 -17.08 5.10
N ASP A 188 4.84 -16.53 5.62
CA ASP A 188 3.75 -17.33 6.18
C ASP A 188 3.12 -18.27 5.13
N GLY A 189 2.84 -17.76 3.94
CA GLY A 189 2.20 -18.53 2.87
C GLY A 189 3.09 -19.60 2.24
N LEU A 190 4.41 -19.43 2.30
CA LEU A 190 5.40 -20.34 1.73
C LEU A 190 6.10 -21.21 2.78
N TYR A 191 5.75 -21.08 4.06
CA TYR A 191 6.38 -21.80 5.17
C TYR A 191 6.59 -23.29 4.91
N HIS A 192 5.57 -24.02 4.45
CA HIS A 192 5.67 -25.45 4.19
C HIS A 192 6.62 -25.81 3.04
N TYR A 193 6.87 -24.88 2.11
CA TYR A 193 7.81 -25.08 1.00
C TYR A 193 9.23 -24.75 1.39
N THR A 194 9.43 -23.75 2.25
CA THR A 194 10.76 -23.33 2.72
C THR A 194 11.27 -24.24 3.85
N ALA A 195 10.39 -24.75 4.70
CA ALA A 195 10.71 -25.69 5.78
C ALA A 195 10.84 -27.16 5.32
N ASP A 196 10.39 -27.49 4.11
CA ASP A 196 10.47 -28.87 3.58
C ASP A 196 11.90 -29.20 3.15
N LEU A 197 12.54 -30.12 3.85
CA LEU A 197 13.89 -30.60 3.58
C LEU A 197 13.96 -31.71 2.55
N THR A 198 12.82 -32.13 1.99
CA THR A 198 12.78 -33.23 1.00
C THR A 198 13.27 -32.77 -0.38
N GLY A 199 13.87 -33.67 -1.12
CA GLY A 199 14.34 -33.41 -2.48
C GLY A 199 15.66 -32.63 -2.55
N THR A 200 16.04 -32.27 -3.76
CA THR A 200 17.26 -31.51 -4.02
C THR A 200 17.06 -30.01 -3.75
N PRO A 201 18.12 -29.24 -3.45
CA PRO A 201 18.02 -27.78 -3.31
C PRO A 201 17.34 -27.10 -4.51
N LEU A 202 17.64 -27.54 -5.71
CA LEU A 202 17.04 -27.01 -6.94
C LEU A 202 15.53 -27.29 -7.00
N LEU A 203 15.09 -28.48 -6.55
CA LEU A 203 13.67 -28.84 -6.52
C LEU A 203 12.92 -27.97 -5.47
N ARG A 204 13.51 -27.78 -4.29
CA ARG A 204 12.95 -26.91 -3.25
C ARG A 204 12.77 -25.48 -3.75
N LEU A 205 13.82 -24.88 -4.31
CA LEU A 205 13.74 -23.55 -4.91
C LEU A 205 12.62 -23.46 -5.95
N LYS A 206 12.56 -24.39 -6.90
CA LYS A 206 11.53 -24.40 -7.95
C LYS A 206 10.10 -24.55 -7.39
N ASN A 207 9.92 -25.39 -6.39
CA ASN A 207 8.60 -25.60 -5.77
C ASN A 207 8.15 -24.34 -5.00
N THR A 208 9.04 -23.71 -4.26
CA THR A 208 8.74 -22.45 -3.54
C THR A 208 8.38 -21.34 -4.52
N VAL A 209 9.17 -21.13 -5.57
CA VAL A 209 8.89 -20.12 -6.61
C VAL A 209 7.54 -20.41 -7.29
N LYS A 210 7.23 -21.67 -7.59
CA LYS A 210 5.95 -22.06 -8.18
C LYS A 210 4.77 -21.79 -7.24
N ALA A 211 4.91 -22.09 -5.96
CA ALA A 211 3.89 -21.81 -4.94
C ALA A 211 3.66 -20.30 -4.79
N ALA A 212 4.73 -19.50 -4.78
CA ALA A 212 4.66 -18.04 -4.73
C ALA A 212 3.84 -17.42 -5.86
N GLN A 213 3.91 -17.99 -7.07
CA GLN A 213 3.13 -17.49 -8.22
C GLN A 213 1.61 -17.59 -8.00
N THR A 214 1.15 -18.53 -7.19
CA THR A 214 -0.28 -18.79 -6.93
C THR A 214 -0.74 -18.31 -5.56
N LEU A 215 0.16 -17.73 -4.75
CA LEU A 215 -0.18 -17.23 -3.41
C LEU A 215 -1.24 -16.12 -3.51
N GLN A 216 -2.30 -16.25 -2.71
CA GLN A 216 -3.35 -15.24 -2.64
C GLN A 216 -2.92 -14.12 -1.67
N LEU A 217 -2.83 -12.90 -2.16
CA LEU A 217 -2.40 -11.74 -1.37
C LEU A 217 -3.56 -10.97 -0.72
N GLY A 218 -4.78 -11.49 -0.85
CA GLY A 218 -5.95 -10.88 -0.23
C GLY A 218 -6.12 -9.39 -0.53
N ALA A 219 -6.30 -8.61 0.52
CA ALA A 219 -6.47 -7.15 0.46
C ALA A 219 -5.16 -6.38 0.71
N HIS A 220 -3.99 -7.01 0.56
CA HIS A 220 -2.73 -6.33 0.78
C HIS A 220 -2.58 -5.10 -0.15
N PRO A 221 -2.18 -3.91 0.35
CA PRO A 221 -2.13 -2.68 -0.45
C PRO A 221 -1.25 -2.79 -1.72
N LEU A 222 -0.18 -3.58 -1.69
CA LEU A 222 0.68 -3.83 -2.85
C LEU A 222 0.12 -4.86 -3.83
N ALA A 223 -0.93 -5.61 -3.50
CA ALA A 223 -1.42 -6.74 -4.32
C ALA A 223 -1.69 -6.35 -5.78
N ILE A 224 -2.24 -5.15 -6.01
CA ILE A 224 -2.56 -4.64 -7.36
C ILE A 224 -1.31 -4.32 -8.20
N HIS A 225 -0.15 -4.15 -7.58
CA HIS A 225 1.13 -3.84 -8.23
C HIS A 225 2.02 -5.07 -8.38
N VAL A 226 1.66 -6.20 -7.76
CA VAL A 226 2.45 -7.44 -7.76
C VAL A 226 2.20 -8.25 -9.03
N THR A 227 3.22 -8.40 -9.85
CA THR A 227 3.23 -9.30 -11.02
C THR A 227 3.76 -10.68 -10.67
N ASN A 228 3.63 -11.64 -11.59
CA ASN A 228 4.24 -12.97 -11.39
C ASN A 228 5.77 -12.91 -11.26
N LYS A 229 6.43 -11.94 -11.89
CA LYS A 229 7.88 -11.74 -11.75
C LYS A 229 8.25 -11.26 -10.35
N ASP A 230 7.44 -10.39 -9.79
CA ASP A 230 7.65 -9.92 -8.41
C ASP A 230 7.50 -11.07 -7.42
N ARG A 231 6.47 -11.90 -7.60
CA ARG A 231 6.24 -13.09 -6.76
C ARG A 231 7.44 -14.04 -6.74
N GLU A 232 8.04 -14.29 -7.90
CA GLU A 232 9.29 -15.06 -7.99
C GLU A 232 10.44 -14.33 -7.29
N GLY A 233 10.59 -13.01 -7.53
CA GLY A 233 11.66 -12.20 -6.97
C GLY A 233 11.59 -12.07 -5.44
N ILE A 234 10.37 -11.98 -4.89
CA ILE A 234 10.13 -11.93 -3.45
C ILE A 234 10.69 -13.19 -2.76
N CYS A 235 10.68 -14.36 -3.41
CA CYS A 235 11.30 -15.57 -2.86
C CYS A 235 12.82 -15.44 -2.67
N HIS A 236 13.47 -14.54 -3.39
CA HIS A 236 14.92 -14.31 -3.27
C HIS A 236 15.28 -13.29 -2.19
N GLN A 237 14.33 -12.50 -1.72
CA GLN A 237 14.56 -11.49 -0.68
C GLN A 237 14.97 -12.10 0.67
N PRO A 238 14.25 -13.12 1.22
CA PRO A 238 14.67 -13.82 2.43
C PRO A 238 16.01 -14.54 2.25
N ALA A 239 16.29 -15.10 1.07
CA ALA A 239 17.59 -15.70 0.77
C ALA A 239 18.70 -14.66 0.77
N ASN A 240 18.43 -13.44 0.27
CA ASN A 240 19.39 -12.34 0.23
C ASN A 240 19.69 -11.75 1.63
N THR A 241 18.80 -11.97 2.60
CA THR A 241 18.99 -11.59 4.01
C THR A 241 19.37 -12.77 4.90
N ASN A 242 19.68 -13.92 4.34
CA ASN A 242 19.99 -15.18 5.05
C ASN A 242 18.88 -15.69 6.00
N LEU A 243 17.63 -15.27 5.80
CA LEU A 243 16.48 -15.82 6.52
C LEU A 243 16.10 -17.21 6.00
N ILE A 244 16.36 -17.47 4.72
CA ILE A 244 16.17 -18.79 4.09
C ILE A 244 17.50 -19.23 3.47
N ASN A 245 17.81 -20.51 3.57
CA ASN A 245 18.92 -21.14 2.88
C ASN A 245 18.45 -22.35 2.08
N TRP A 246 18.57 -22.30 0.77
CA TRP A 246 18.09 -23.35 -0.13
C TRP A 246 18.83 -24.68 0.00
N CYS A 247 20.10 -24.64 0.43
CA CYS A 247 20.93 -25.83 0.58
C CYS A 247 20.85 -26.42 1.99
N ASN A 248 20.84 -25.55 2.98
CA ASN A 248 20.85 -25.90 4.42
C ASN A 248 19.74 -25.10 5.13
N PRO A 249 18.48 -25.45 4.93
CA PRO A 249 17.33 -24.76 5.54
C PRO A 249 17.27 -25.00 7.05
#